data_990c1a87c901f613a59c6589a8d643f4
#
_entry.id   990c1a87c901f613a59c6589a8d643f4
#
_cell.length_a   1.000
_cell.length_b   1.000
_cell.length_c   1.000
_cell.angle_alpha   90.00
_cell.angle_beta   90.00
_cell.angle_gamma   90.00
#
_symmetry.space_group_name_H-M   'P 1'
#
loop_
_entity.id
_entity.type
_entity.pdbx_description
1 polymer ?
#
loop_
_entity_poly.entity_id
_entity_poly.type
_entity_poly.pdbx_seq_one_letter_code
_entity_poly.pdbx_strand_id
1 'polypeptide(L)'
;RYREFVDIARICGDFPFAINKKNGQKIVVWCSNDYLGMGQNPQAISQAKKALEDYGIGSGGTRNISGNSSPILDLEKTVADLHHKESGLVFSSGYVANDGSIQALVKIIPNLIIFSDAKNHASIIDGCRLSRAAVEIYEHRNADDLASRLRAGGNGRRLIVSEAVFSMDG
;
A
#
# COMPACT_ATOMS: atom_id res chain seq x y z
N ARG A 1 3.94 -24.09 7.30
CA ARG A 1 2.84 -24.01 8.29
C ARG A 1 1.52 -23.87 7.54
N TYR A 2 0.57 -24.75 7.83
CA TYR A 2 -0.82 -24.60 7.35
C TYR A 2 -1.45 -23.38 8.05
N ARG A 3 -2.08 -22.47 7.30
CA ARG A 3 -2.84 -21.35 7.84
C ARG A 3 -4.31 -21.57 7.52
N GLU A 4 -5.15 -21.60 8.55
CA GLU A 4 -6.60 -21.61 8.39
C GLU A 4 -7.09 -20.16 8.21
N PHE A 5 -7.93 -19.93 7.21
CA PHE A 5 -8.64 -18.66 7.04
C PHE A 5 -9.86 -18.64 7.96
N VAL A 6 -9.84 -17.76 8.95
CA VAL A 6 -10.95 -17.60 9.89
C VAL A 6 -12.00 -16.68 9.29
N ASP A 7 -13.23 -17.16 9.18
CA ASP A 7 -14.38 -16.34 8.76
C ASP A 7 -14.84 -15.47 9.93
N ILE A 8 -14.74 -14.15 9.77
CA ILE A 8 -15.12 -13.16 10.77
C ILE A 8 -16.15 -12.17 10.22
N ALA A 9 -17.16 -11.85 11.01
CA ALA A 9 -18.09 -10.77 10.73
C ALA A 9 -17.77 -9.56 11.63
N ARG A 10 -17.30 -8.46 11.02
CA ARG A 10 -17.05 -7.21 11.75
C ARG A 10 -18.38 -6.62 12.23
N ILE A 11 -18.36 -5.98 13.41
CA ILE A 11 -19.52 -5.30 13.98
C ILE A 11 -19.32 -3.80 13.79
N CYS A 12 -20.10 -3.20 12.88
CA CYS A 12 -20.02 -1.76 12.64
C CYS A 12 -20.44 -0.99 13.92
N GLY A 13 -19.61 -0.03 14.32
CA GLY A 13 -19.81 0.75 15.54
C GLY A 13 -19.26 0.09 16.81
N ASP A 14 -18.68 -1.10 16.73
CA ASP A 14 -18.10 -1.82 17.86
C ASP A 14 -16.65 -2.28 17.57
N PHE A 15 -15.86 -1.38 16.98
CA PHE A 15 -14.44 -1.63 16.72
C PHE A 15 -13.65 -1.74 18.06
N PRO A 16 -12.72 -2.70 18.20
CA PRO A 16 -12.19 -3.62 17.20
C PRO A 16 -12.84 -5.02 17.22
N PHE A 17 -14.08 -5.15 17.61
CA PHE A 17 -14.74 -6.43 17.77
C PHE A 17 -15.29 -7.03 16.47
N ALA A 18 -15.29 -8.36 16.43
CA ALA A 18 -15.92 -9.16 15.38
C ALA A 18 -16.51 -10.45 15.95
N ILE A 19 -17.36 -11.10 15.16
CA ILE A 19 -17.90 -12.43 15.48
C ILE A 19 -17.13 -13.46 14.64
N ASN A 20 -16.57 -14.46 15.31
CA ASN A 20 -16.07 -15.66 14.64
C ASN A 20 -17.27 -16.49 14.16
N LYS A 21 -17.46 -16.57 12.87
CA LYS A 21 -18.62 -17.24 12.26
C LYS A 21 -18.64 -18.74 12.50
N LYS A 22 -17.49 -19.36 12.76
CA LYS A 22 -17.37 -20.81 13.01
C LYS A 22 -18.01 -21.24 14.34
N ASN A 23 -17.94 -20.39 15.36
CA ASN A 23 -18.40 -20.73 16.72
C ASN A 23 -19.28 -19.67 17.38
N GLY A 24 -19.57 -18.57 16.70
CA GLY A 24 -20.41 -17.48 17.20
C GLY A 24 -19.77 -16.60 18.28
N GLN A 25 -18.51 -16.83 18.63
CA GLN A 25 -17.84 -16.05 19.69
C GLN A 25 -17.47 -14.64 19.24
N LYS A 26 -17.69 -13.67 20.13
CA LYS A 26 -17.16 -12.31 19.98
C LYS A 26 -15.66 -12.33 20.25
N ILE A 27 -14.89 -11.79 19.32
CA ILE A 27 -13.42 -11.75 19.36
C ILE A 27 -12.92 -10.33 19.18
N VAL A 28 -11.70 -10.05 19.64
CA VAL A 28 -10.97 -8.81 19.36
C VAL A 28 -10.04 -9.03 18.17
N VAL A 29 -10.14 -8.16 17.16
CA VAL A 29 -9.28 -8.21 15.95
C VAL A 29 -8.06 -7.33 16.18
N TRP A 30 -6.92 -7.95 16.48
CA TRP A 30 -5.63 -7.26 16.71
C TRP A 30 -4.85 -6.96 15.45
N CYS A 31 -5.10 -7.68 14.36
CA CYS A 31 -4.34 -7.62 13.12
C CYS A 31 -5.05 -6.82 12.01
N SER A 32 -5.85 -5.81 12.38
CA SER A 32 -6.51 -4.94 11.41
C SER A 32 -5.56 -3.85 10.90
N ASN A 33 -5.59 -3.58 9.60
CA ASN A 33 -4.94 -2.41 9.01
C ASN A 33 -5.74 -1.11 9.22
N ASP A 34 -6.96 -1.19 9.73
CA ASP A 34 -7.79 -0.04 10.12
C ASP A 34 -7.37 0.46 11.50
N TYR A 35 -6.16 1.00 11.62
CA TYR A 35 -5.55 1.41 12.89
C TYR A 35 -6.36 2.45 13.67
N LEU A 36 -7.07 3.32 12.95
CA LEU A 36 -7.86 4.42 13.53
C LEU A 36 -9.36 4.11 13.58
N GLY A 37 -9.79 2.93 13.13
CA GLY A 37 -11.22 2.56 13.05
C GLY A 37 -12.02 3.40 12.06
N MET A 38 -11.35 4.05 11.11
CA MET A 38 -11.99 4.96 10.14
C MET A 38 -12.95 4.24 9.18
N GLY A 39 -12.74 2.94 8.95
CA GLY A 39 -13.68 2.12 8.16
C GLY A 39 -15.08 2.00 8.78
N GLN A 40 -15.25 2.41 10.05
CA GLN A 40 -16.53 2.43 10.76
C GLN A 40 -16.98 3.85 11.16
N ASN A 41 -16.26 4.88 10.69
CA ASN A 41 -16.63 6.26 10.97
C ASN A 41 -18.00 6.58 10.35
N PRO A 42 -18.99 7.09 11.12
CA PRO A 42 -20.33 7.34 10.60
C PRO A 42 -20.36 8.35 9.46
N GLN A 43 -19.48 9.37 9.47
CA GLN A 43 -19.40 10.35 8.41
C GLN A 43 -18.86 9.73 7.11
N ALA A 44 -17.78 8.90 7.23
CA ALA A 44 -17.23 8.17 6.09
C ALA A 44 -18.26 7.23 5.47
N ILE A 45 -19.00 6.48 6.30
CA ILE A 45 -20.09 5.60 5.84
C ILE A 45 -21.19 6.39 5.16
N SER A 46 -21.61 7.55 5.71
CA SER A 46 -22.62 8.41 5.10
C SER A 46 -22.19 8.93 3.72
N GLN A 47 -20.95 9.40 3.60
CA GLN A 47 -20.41 9.85 2.33
C GLN A 47 -20.27 8.71 1.30
N ALA A 48 -19.88 7.51 1.75
CA ALA A 48 -19.82 6.34 0.88
C ALA A 48 -21.21 5.95 0.33
N LYS A 49 -22.26 5.99 1.17
CA LYS A 49 -23.65 5.77 0.72
C LYS A 49 -24.07 6.80 -0.32
N LYS A 50 -23.80 8.08 -0.05
CA LYS A 50 -24.11 9.14 -1.00
C LYS A 50 -23.36 8.95 -2.33
N ALA A 51 -22.09 8.59 -2.29
CA ALA A 51 -21.33 8.32 -3.51
C ALA A 51 -21.89 7.14 -4.30
N LEU A 52 -22.39 6.10 -3.63
CA LEU A 52 -23.08 4.98 -4.30
C LEU A 52 -24.37 5.40 -4.97
N GLU A 53 -25.14 6.31 -4.35
CA GLU A 53 -26.38 6.87 -4.93
C GLU A 53 -26.08 7.77 -6.15
N ASP A 54 -25.03 8.60 -6.05
CA ASP A 54 -24.67 9.56 -7.09
C ASP A 54 -23.96 8.92 -8.30
N TYR A 55 -23.10 7.92 -8.09
CA TYR A 55 -22.19 7.36 -9.11
C TYR A 55 -22.41 5.86 -9.40
N GLY A 56 -23.15 5.15 -8.58
CA GLY A 56 -23.34 3.70 -8.70
C GLY A 56 -22.15 2.89 -8.19
N ILE A 57 -22.11 1.60 -8.56
CA ILE A 57 -21.06 0.64 -8.16
C ILE A 57 -20.10 0.41 -9.32
N GLY A 58 -18.80 0.45 -9.00
CA GLY A 58 -17.73 0.10 -9.92
C GLY A 58 -17.30 1.23 -10.85
N SER A 59 -16.14 1.04 -11.46
CA SER A 59 -15.51 2.06 -12.31
C SER A 59 -16.03 2.08 -13.75
N GLY A 60 -16.74 1.05 -14.18
CA GLY A 60 -17.23 0.91 -15.58
C GLY A 60 -16.13 0.63 -16.61
N GLY A 61 -14.86 0.67 -16.25
CA GLY A 61 -13.74 0.43 -17.16
C GLY A 61 -12.38 0.80 -16.57
N THR A 62 -11.35 0.69 -17.41
CA THR A 62 -10.00 1.18 -17.04
C THR A 62 -9.95 2.71 -17.09
N ARG A 63 -9.03 3.31 -16.34
CA ARG A 63 -8.93 4.78 -16.22
C ARG A 63 -8.70 5.49 -17.55
N ASN A 64 -7.94 4.90 -18.45
CA ASN A 64 -7.64 5.48 -19.77
C ASN A 64 -8.77 5.32 -20.81
N ILE A 65 -9.87 4.64 -20.47
CA ILE A 65 -11.04 4.49 -21.35
C ILE A 65 -12.25 5.20 -20.75
N SER A 66 -12.80 4.70 -19.63
CA SER A 66 -14.04 5.23 -19.03
C SER A 66 -14.05 5.21 -17.50
N GLY A 67 -13.03 4.62 -16.85
CA GLY A 67 -12.98 4.43 -15.40
C GLY A 67 -12.34 5.58 -14.61
N ASN A 68 -12.04 6.73 -15.26
CA ASN A 68 -11.46 7.89 -14.59
C ASN A 68 -12.57 8.80 -14.05
N SER A 69 -13.17 8.42 -12.93
CA SER A 69 -14.32 9.09 -12.32
C SER A 69 -13.92 10.22 -11.36
N SER A 70 -14.85 11.17 -11.16
CA SER A 70 -14.65 12.31 -10.26
C SER A 70 -14.22 11.90 -8.84
N PRO A 71 -14.83 10.89 -8.18
CA PRO A 71 -14.38 10.47 -6.84
C PRO A 71 -12.92 10.04 -6.76
N ILE A 72 -12.38 9.43 -7.80
CA ILE A 72 -10.96 9.04 -7.86
C ILE A 72 -10.08 10.30 -7.98
N LEU A 73 -10.44 11.22 -8.85
CA LEU A 73 -9.68 12.46 -9.03
C LEU A 73 -9.69 13.34 -7.78
N ASP A 74 -10.82 13.43 -7.10
CA ASP A 74 -10.95 14.16 -5.84
C ASP A 74 -10.11 13.53 -4.72
N LEU A 75 -10.07 12.20 -4.66
CA LEU A 75 -9.20 11.49 -3.74
C LEU A 75 -7.72 11.74 -4.04
N GLU A 76 -7.30 11.64 -5.29
CA GLU A 76 -5.91 11.90 -5.71
C GLU A 76 -5.48 13.32 -5.36
N LYS A 77 -6.33 14.30 -5.61
CA LYS A 77 -6.09 15.69 -5.22
C LYS A 77 -5.99 15.85 -3.71
N THR A 78 -6.95 15.31 -2.96
CA THR A 78 -6.97 15.39 -1.49
C THR A 78 -5.71 14.79 -0.87
N VAL A 79 -5.27 13.63 -1.35
CA VAL A 79 -4.05 12.98 -0.86
C VAL A 79 -2.81 13.77 -1.26
N ALA A 80 -2.74 14.30 -2.47
CA ALA A 80 -1.65 15.16 -2.91
C ALA A 80 -1.53 16.42 -2.04
N ASP A 81 -2.64 17.11 -1.78
CA ASP A 81 -2.69 18.29 -0.92
C ASP A 81 -2.25 17.96 0.52
N LEU A 82 -2.74 16.84 1.09
CA LEU A 82 -2.36 16.38 2.42
C LEU A 82 -0.86 16.15 2.56
N HIS A 83 -0.23 15.63 1.52
CA HIS A 83 1.21 15.32 1.51
C HIS A 83 2.06 16.43 0.90
N HIS A 84 1.49 17.58 0.57
CA HIS A 84 2.17 18.72 -0.09
C HIS A 84 2.92 18.29 -1.35
N LYS A 85 2.24 17.53 -2.21
CA LYS A 85 2.74 17.05 -3.50
C LYS A 85 1.93 17.63 -4.64
N GLU A 86 2.54 17.69 -5.83
CA GLU A 86 1.90 18.23 -7.04
C GLU A 86 0.75 17.36 -7.53
N SER A 87 0.83 16.04 -7.32
CA SER A 87 -0.19 15.07 -7.74
C SER A 87 -0.15 13.80 -6.92
N GLY A 88 -1.26 13.07 -6.94
CA GLY A 88 -1.41 11.73 -6.38
C GLY A 88 -1.87 10.76 -7.46
N LEU A 89 -1.67 9.46 -7.23
CA LEU A 89 -2.16 8.40 -8.11
C LEU A 89 -2.72 7.26 -7.28
N VAL A 90 -3.99 6.93 -7.51
CA VAL A 90 -4.68 5.81 -6.85
C VAL A 90 -4.47 4.52 -7.64
N PHE A 91 -4.14 3.46 -6.92
CA PHE A 91 -4.04 2.09 -7.42
C PHE A 91 -5.11 1.21 -6.78
N SER A 92 -5.38 0.06 -7.39
CA SER A 92 -6.36 -0.91 -6.87
C SER A 92 -5.97 -1.55 -5.53
N SER A 93 -4.70 -1.50 -5.17
CA SER A 93 -4.18 -1.93 -3.86
C SER A 93 -2.79 -1.34 -3.60
N GLY A 94 -2.36 -1.32 -2.33
CA GLY A 94 -0.99 -0.94 -1.96
C GLY A 94 0.05 -1.88 -2.57
N TYR A 95 -0.28 -3.16 -2.75
CA TYR A 95 0.58 -4.13 -3.42
C TYR A 95 0.90 -3.68 -4.86
N VAL A 96 -0.13 -3.39 -5.64
CA VAL A 96 0.02 -2.91 -7.03
C VAL A 96 0.68 -1.54 -7.09
N ALA A 97 0.45 -0.68 -6.10
CA ALA A 97 1.10 0.63 -6.02
C ALA A 97 2.63 0.48 -5.90
N ASN A 98 3.11 -0.37 -5.01
CA ASN A 98 4.54 -0.63 -4.84
C ASN A 98 5.14 -1.30 -6.09
N ASP A 99 4.54 -2.40 -6.54
CA ASP A 99 5.01 -3.15 -7.70
C ASP A 99 5.05 -2.29 -8.97
N GLY A 100 3.96 -1.63 -9.30
CA GLY A 100 3.84 -0.78 -10.49
C GLY A 100 4.76 0.43 -10.44
N SER A 101 4.89 1.09 -9.29
CA SER A 101 5.73 2.29 -9.15
C SER A 101 7.21 1.97 -9.30
N ILE A 102 7.70 0.89 -8.67
CA ILE A 102 9.10 0.48 -8.79
C ILE A 102 9.45 0.13 -10.24
N GLN A 103 8.62 -0.66 -10.91
CA GLN A 103 8.83 -0.99 -12.32
C GLN A 103 8.79 0.24 -13.23
N ALA A 104 7.89 1.19 -12.98
CA ALA A 104 7.81 2.43 -13.74
C ALA A 104 9.06 3.28 -13.57
N LEU A 105 9.54 3.46 -12.33
CA LEU A 105 10.76 4.22 -12.05
C LEU A 105 11.99 3.63 -12.76
N VAL A 106 12.15 2.31 -12.75
CA VAL A 106 13.26 1.64 -13.44
C VAL A 106 13.21 1.85 -14.96
N LYS A 107 12.01 1.88 -15.55
CA LYS A 107 11.85 2.15 -16.98
C LYS A 107 12.20 3.60 -17.38
N ILE A 108 11.94 4.55 -16.49
CA ILE A 108 12.10 5.98 -16.77
C ILE A 108 13.51 6.45 -16.43
N ILE A 109 14.13 5.87 -15.40
CA ILE A 109 15.42 6.30 -14.88
C ILE A 109 16.51 5.32 -15.35
N PRO A 110 17.37 5.72 -16.30
CA PRO A 110 18.41 4.83 -16.80
C PRO A 110 19.45 4.52 -15.71
N ASN A 111 19.96 3.30 -15.73
CA ASN A 111 21.00 2.80 -14.82
C ASN A 111 20.62 2.94 -13.32
N LEU A 112 19.34 2.74 -12.99
CA LEU A 112 18.85 2.78 -11.62
C LEU A 112 19.29 1.52 -10.87
N ILE A 113 19.92 1.72 -9.70
CA ILE A 113 20.25 0.68 -8.73
C ILE A 113 19.31 0.85 -7.53
N ILE A 114 18.64 -0.24 -7.14
CA ILE A 114 17.70 -0.24 -6.00
C ILE A 114 18.45 -0.74 -4.77
N PHE A 115 18.38 0.01 -3.67
CA PHE A 115 18.84 -0.40 -2.34
C PHE A 115 17.62 -0.68 -1.48
N SER A 116 17.35 -1.96 -1.21
CA SER A 116 16.14 -2.43 -0.54
C SER A 116 16.46 -2.93 0.87
N ASP A 117 15.66 -2.51 1.87
CA ASP A 117 15.75 -3.09 3.21
C ASP A 117 15.44 -4.59 3.18
N ALA A 118 16.19 -5.39 3.94
CA ALA A 118 16.06 -6.85 3.98
C ALA A 118 14.67 -7.35 4.44
N LYS A 119 13.89 -6.51 5.14
CA LYS A 119 12.55 -6.86 5.62
C LYS A 119 11.42 -6.06 4.95
N ASN A 120 11.69 -5.45 3.82
CA ASN A 120 10.65 -4.80 3.03
C ASN A 120 9.49 -5.77 2.71
N HIS A 121 8.29 -5.23 2.59
CA HIS A 121 7.09 -5.98 2.26
C HIS A 121 7.23 -6.73 0.93
N ALA A 122 6.53 -7.87 0.81
CA ALA A 122 6.56 -8.73 -0.38
C ALA A 122 6.29 -7.97 -1.69
N SER A 123 5.41 -6.98 -1.69
CA SER A 123 5.12 -6.14 -2.86
C SER A 123 6.32 -5.32 -3.35
N ILE A 124 7.16 -4.87 -2.43
CA ILE A 124 8.40 -4.17 -2.76
C ILE A 124 9.42 -5.15 -3.34
N ILE A 125 9.55 -6.32 -2.70
CA ILE A 125 10.44 -7.40 -3.18
C ILE A 125 10.05 -7.83 -4.60
N ASP A 126 8.76 -8.03 -4.85
CA ASP A 126 8.26 -8.41 -6.18
C ASP A 126 8.44 -7.29 -7.20
N GLY A 127 8.17 -6.05 -6.84
CA GLY A 127 8.44 -4.88 -7.67
C GLY A 127 9.91 -4.78 -8.07
N CYS A 128 10.84 -5.00 -7.12
CA CYS A 128 12.27 -5.05 -7.39
C CYS A 128 12.63 -6.18 -8.38
N ARG A 129 12.12 -7.39 -8.16
CA ARG A 129 12.38 -8.54 -9.04
C ARG A 129 11.84 -8.34 -10.44
N LEU A 130 10.60 -7.87 -10.57
CA LEU A 130 9.92 -7.67 -11.85
C LEU A 130 10.50 -6.49 -12.63
N SER A 131 11.07 -5.50 -11.95
CA SER A 131 11.75 -4.37 -12.59
C SER A 131 13.02 -4.75 -13.36
N ARG A 132 13.65 -5.88 -12.99
CA ARG A 132 14.94 -6.35 -13.53
C ARG A 132 16.13 -5.38 -13.35
N ALA A 133 16.01 -4.42 -12.46
CA ALA A 133 17.10 -3.54 -12.05
C ALA A 133 18.13 -4.30 -11.21
N ALA A 134 19.33 -3.74 -11.09
CA ALA A 134 20.28 -4.17 -10.07
C ALA A 134 19.70 -3.85 -8.69
N VAL A 135 19.69 -4.84 -7.77
CA VAL A 135 19.13 -4.69 -6.43
C VAL A 135 20.19 -5.07 -5.41
N GLU A 136 20.49 -4.14 -4.51
CA GLU A 136 21.33 -4.34 -3.34
C GLU A 136 20.45 -4.42 -2.10
N ILE A 137 20.54 -5.53 -1.35
CA ILE A 137 19.77 -5.73 -0.12
C ILE A 137 20.65 -5.34 1.05
N TYR A 138 20.26 -4.32 1.82
CA TYR A 138 20.97 -3.92 3.02
C TYR A 138 20.31 -4.49 4.29
N GLU A 139 21.11 -4.61 5.36
CA GLU A 139 20.65 -5.12 6.64
C GLU A 139 19.50 -4.25 7.20
N HIS A 140 18.50 -4.92 7.74
CA HIS A 140 17.30 -4.29 8.26
C HIS A 140 17.61 -3.15 9.25
N ARG A 141 17.13 -1.95 8.93
CA ARG A 141 17.28 -0.71 9.72
C ARG A 141 18.75 -0.36 10.02
N ASN A 142 19.68 -0.83 9.21
CA ASN A 142 21.11 -0.55 9.37
C ASN A 142 21.56 0.55 8.39
N ALA A 143 21.63 1.79 8.89
CA ALA A 143 22.07 2.94 8.10
C ALA A 143 23.54 2.87 7.70
N ASP A 144 24.40 2.24 8.50
CA ASP A 144 25.83 2.11 8.21
C ASP A 144 26.07 1.09 7.10
N ASP A 145 25.36 -0.04 7.09
CA ASP A 145 25.42 -1.00 5.99
C ASP A 145 24.89 -0.38 4.69
N LEU A 146 23.76 0.33 4.76
CA LEU A 146 23.22 1.07 3.62
C LEU A 146 24.25 2.09 3.07
N ALA A 147 24.86 2.88 3.95
CA ALA A 147 25.84 3.88 3.55
C ALA A 147 27.09 3.22 2.93
N SER A 148 27.53 2.07 3.45
CA SER A 148 28.63 1.29 2.89
C SER A 148 28.32 0.80 1.47
N ARG A 149 27.13 0.21 1.28
CA ARG A 149 26.66 -0.26 -0.04
C ARG A 149 26.49 0.88 -1.05
N LEU A 150 25.96 2.01 -0.60
CA LEU A 150 25.84 3.21 -1.43
C LEU A 150 27.20 3.72 -1.91
N ARG A 151 28.25 3.65 -1.08
CA ARG A 151 29.62 4.01 -1.48
C ARG A 151 30.24 2.99 -2.45
N ALA A 152 29.98 1.71 -2.24
CA ALA A 152 30.47 0.62 -3.08
C ALA A 152 29.72 0.50 -4.42
N GLY A 153 28.45 0.87 -4.45
CA GLY A 153 27.60 0.83 -5.64
C GLY A 153 28.10 1.80 -6.71
N GLY A 154 28.34 1.30 -7.92
CA GLY A 154 28.92 2.02 -9.07
C GLY A 154 28.29 3.40 -9.40
N ASN A 155 28.49 3.90 -10.62
CA ASN A 155 28.06 5.25 -11.03
C ASN A 155 26.58 5.38 -11.44
N GLY A 156 25.72 4.39 -11.11
CA GLY A 156 24.29 4.41 -11.38
C GLY A 156 23.51 5.39 -10.50
N ARG A 157 22.31 5.76 -10.94
CA ARG A 157 21.33 6.45 -10.09
C ARG A 157 20.85 5.51 -9.00
N ARG A 158 20.53 6.04 -7.84
CA ARG A 158 20.22 5.23 -6.64
C ARG A 158 18.79 5.47 -6.19
N LEU A 159 18.07 4.39 -5.94
CA LEU A 159 16.75 4.39 -5.30
C LEU A 159 16.84 3.61 -4.00
N ILE A 160 16.63 4.28 -2.87
CA ILE A 160 16.53 3.63 -1.56
C ILE A 160 15.05 3.34 -1.32
N VAL A 161 14.72 2.08 -0.99
CA VAL A 161 13.36 1.65 -0.69
C VAL A 161 13.31 1.05 0.71
N SER A 162 12.46 1.65 1.54
CA SER A 162 12.25 1.26 2.93
C SER A 162 10.80 1.55 3.34
N GLU A 163 10.39 1.07 4.50
CA GLU A 163 9.07 1.31 5.07
C GLU A 163 9.17 2.15 6.34
N ALA A 164 8.18 3.01 6.58
CA ALA A 164 8.07 3.76 7.83
C ALA A 164 7.55 2.88 8.96
N VAL A 165 6.70 1.90 8.63
CA VAL A 165 6.15 0.90 9.56
C VAL A 165 6.27 -0.46 8.88
N PHE A 166 7.19 -1.29 9.34
CA PHE A 166 7.40 -2.64 8.79
C PHE A 166 6.29 -3.59 9.23
N SER A 167 5.82 -4.42 8.31
CA SER A 167 4.69 -5.34 8.54
C SER A 167 4.87 -6.28 9.74
N MET A 168 6.11 -6.67 10.05
CA MET A 168 6.39 -7.66 11.09
C MET A 168 7.05 -7.08 12.33
N ASP A 169 7.69 -5.93 12.23
CA ASP A 169 8.50 -5.35 13.31
C ASP A 169 7.98 -3.99 13.81
N GLY A 170 7.04 -3.39 13.10
CA GLY A 170 6.47 -2.07 13.43
C GLY A 170 7.33 -0.91 13.01
#